data_4e7d9eae1639a86120a1bde9392e7d50
#
_entry.id   4e7d9eae1639a86120a1bde9392e7d50
#
_cell.length_a   1.000
_cell.length_b   1.000
_cell.length_c   1.000
_cell.angle_alpha   90.00
_cell.angle_beta   90.00
_cell.angle_gamma   90.00
#
_symmetry.space_group_name_H-M   'P 1'
#
loop_
_entity.id
_entity.type
_entity.pdbx_description
1 polymer ?
#
loop_
_entity_poly.entity_id
_entity_poly.type
_entity_poly.pdbx_seq_one_letter_code
_entity_poly.pdbx_strand_id
1 'polypeptide(L)'
;MKMKRSEKLGMFTGLVVGVLLLLISVFMIFQTTCKVWGSQITPTQAEKNGLENSFRYTDGKLKSTTERMTRSLTRVVKPSNATAQGIDVSYHQGTIDWEKVKNSGQVDFAIIRCGIGMDQTNQDDTQWENNTSECERLGIPYGTFLYSYADTVEKARSEAQHVIRLVQGKNLTYPIYYDMEDNSVMNKIDTKTAEQIAQTFLSTL
;
A
#
# COMPACT_ATOMS: atom_id res chain seq x y z
N MET A 1 -65.56 -12.41 -7.37
CA MET A 1 -65.59 -12.07 -5.92
C MET A 1 -64.72 -10.84 -5.68
N LYS A 2 -65.31 -9.68 -5.32
CA LYS A 2 -64.51 -8.45 -5.12
C LYS A 2 -63.92 -8.45 -3.69
N MET A 3 -62.62 -8.46 -3.53
CA MET A 3 -61.95 -8.35 -2.22
C MET A 3 -62.36 -7.09 -1.48
N LYS A 4 -62.61 -7.22 -0.20
CA LYS A 4 -62.95 -6.07 0.69
C LYS A 4 -61.75 -5.10 0.80
N ARG A 5 -62.03 -3.82 0.98
CA ARG A 5 -61.02 -2.75 1.06
C ARG A 5 -59.98 -2.98 2.18
N SER A 6 -60.40 -3.61 3.27
CA SER A 6 -59.54 -4.00 4.38
C SER A 6 -58.55 -5.12 4.01
N GLU A 7 -58.97 -6.09 3.21
CA GLU A 7 -58.12 -7.19 2.74
C GLU A 7 -57.05 -6.67 1.76
N LYS A 8 -57.37 -5.70 0.88
CA LYS A 8 -56.42 -5.05 -0.01
C LYS A 8 -55.40 -4.22 0.79
N LEU A 9 -55.81 -3.54 1.84
CA LEU A 9 -54.93 -2.75 2.67
C LEU A 9 -53.97 -3.65 3.45
N GLY A 10 -54.45 -4.78 4.00
CA GLY A 10 -53.60 -5.75 4.71
C GLY A 10 -52.58 -6.42 3.81
N MET A 11 -52.97 -6.72 2.54
CA MET A 11 -52.06 -7.30 1.54
C MET A 11 -51.01 -6.29 1.08
N PHE A 12 -51.38 -5.00 0.96
CA PHE A 12 -50.45 -3.94 0.59
C PHE A 12 -49.43 -3.65 1.70
N THR A 13 -49.91 -3.57 2.98
CA THR A 13 -49.00 -3.41 4.11
C THR A 13 -48.08 -4.60 4.30
N GLY A 14 -48.56 -5.84 4.12
CA GLY A 14 -47.73 -7.04 4.16
C GLY A 14 -46.64 -7.04 3.08
N LEU A 15 -46.97 -6.60 1.85
CA LEU A 15 -46.01 -6.48 0.78
C LEU A 15 -44.94 -5.44 1.07
N VAL A 16 -45.32 -4.26 1.58
CA VAL A 16 -44.39 -3.18 1.94
C VAL A 16 -43.43 -3.61 3.06
N VAL A 17 -43.95 -4.25 4.09
CA VAL A 17 -43.14 -4.77 5.19
C VAL A 17 -42.21 -5.88 4.73
N GLY A 18 -42.68 -6.79 3.86
CA GLY A 18 -41.84 -7.83 3.26
C GLY A 18 -40.68 -7.29 2.44
N VAL A 19 -40.93 -6.29 1.59
CA VAL A 19 -39.89 -5.61 0.80
C VAL A 19 -38.91 -4.87 1.70
N LEU A 20 -39.37 -4.21 2.77
CA LEU A 20 -38.51 -3.51 3.71
C LEU A 20 -37.58 -4.48 4.46
N LEU A 21 -38.11 -5.63 4.92
CA LEU A 21 -37.31 -6.67 5.57
C LEU A 21 -36.30 -7.28 4.61
N LEU A 22 -36.64 -7.45 3.33
CA LEU A 22 -35.74 -7.96 2.32
C LEU A 22 -34.61 -6.97 2.02
N LEU A 23 -34.89 -5.68 1.96
CA LEU A 23 -33.89 -4.63 1.81
C LEU A 23 -32.95 -4.54 3.01
N ILE A 24 -33.48 -4.68 4.24
CA ILE A 24 -32.66 -4.71 5.46
C ILE A 24 -31.76 -5.95 5.46
N SER A 25 -32.27 -7.12 5.09
CA SER A 25 -31.47 -8.35 5.05
C SER A 25 -30.37 -8.27 3.97
N VAL A 26 -30.68 -7.73 2.79
CA VAL A 26 -29.67 -7.49 1.71
C VAL A 26 -28.62 -6.49 2.19
N PHE A 27 -29.03 -5.41 2.87
CA PHE A 27 -28.10 -4.42 3.44
C PHE A 27 -27.22 -5.02 4.53
N MET A 28 -27.78 -5.87 5.42
CA MET A 28 -27.01 -6.59 6.44
C MET A 28 -26.06 -7.62 5.83
N ILE A 29 -26.45 -8.34 4.77
CA ILE A 29 -25.58 -9.25 4.03
C ILE A 29 -24.47 -8.45 3.34
N PHE A 30 -24.77 -7.31 2.72
CA PHE A 30 -23.79 -6.43 2.11
C PHE A 30 -22.79 -5.90 3.13
N GLN A 31 -23.25 -5.46 4.30
CA GLN A 31 -22.40 -5.02 5.41
C GLN A 31 -21.52 -6.16 5.96
N THR A 32 -22.05 -7.39 6.06
CA THR A 32 -21.27 -8.55 6.49
C THR A 32 -20.30 -9.03 5.43
N THR A 33 -20.67 -9.04 4.16
CA THR A 33 -19.74 -9.38 3.07
C THR A 33 -18.67 -8.32 2.90
N CYS A 34 -18.97 -7.03 3.04
CA CYS A 34 -17.94 -5.98 3.12
C CYS A 34 -17.00 -6.16 4.32
N LYS A 35 -17.51 -6.66 5.47
CA LYS A 35 -16.66 -6.95 6.64
C LYS A 35 -15.82 -8.23 6.47
N VAL A 36 -16.33 -9.23 5.76
CA VAL A 36 -15.61 -10.49 5.51
C VAL A 36 -14.60 -10.35 4.37
N TRP A 37 -14.84 -9.43 3.41
CA TRP A 37 -13.90 -9.11 2.33
C TRP A 37 -12.85 -8.08 2.74
N GLY A 38 -12.87 -7.61 3.95
CA GLY A 38 -11.99 -6.54 4.36
C GLY A 38 -11.64 -6.55 5.83
N SER A 39 -11.07 -7.65 6.37
CA SER A 39 -10.10 -7.46 7.45
C SER A 39 -8.80 -6.97 6.83
N GLN A 40 -8.89 -5.91 6.03
CA GLN A 40 -7.72 -5.25 5.51
C GLN A 40 -7.13 -4.46 6.67
N ILE A 41 -5.85 -4.65 6.85
CA ILE A 41 -5.05 -3.78 7.68
C ILE A 41 -5.35 -2.36 7.20
N THR A 42 -5.87 -1.52 8.08
CA THR A 42 -6.08 -0.11 7.72
C THR A 42 -4.74 0.50 7.34
N PRO A 43 -4.68 1.50 6.44
CA PRO A 43 -3.43 2.18 6.13
C PRO A 43 -2.67 2.58 7.38
N THR A 44 -3.35 3.07 8.42
CA THR A 44 -2.76 3.44 9.71
C THR A 44 -2.12 2.25 10.45
N GLN A 45 -2.69 1.04 10.37
CA GLN A 45 -2.09 -0.15 10.96
C GLN A 45 -0.89 -0.65 10.14
N ALA A 46 -1.02 -0.62 8.81
CA ALA A 46 0.08 -0.93 7.91
C ALA A 46 1.27 0.00 8.13
N GLU A 47 0.99 1.29 8.22
CA GLU A 47 1.98 2.32 8.52
C GLU A 47 2.65 2.10 9.89
N LYS A 48 1.87 1.80 10.91
CA LYS A 48 2.40 1.53 12.24
C LYS A 48 3.36 0.34 12.24
N ASN A 49 3.00 -0.75 11.56
CA ASN A 49 3.86 -1.91 11.44
C ASN A 49 5.13 -1.61 10.63
N GLY A 50 5.01 -0.89 9.51
CA GLY A 50 6.15 -0.45 8.71
C GLY A 50 7.05 0.55 9.47
N LEU A 51 6.47 1.40 10.32
CA LEU A 51 7.21 2.35 11.14
C LEU A 51 8.04 1.68 12.22
N GLU A 52 7.60 0.56 12.77
CA GLU A 52 8.35 -0.19 13.78
C GLU A 52 9.66 -0.78 13.22
N ASN A 53 9.70 -1.11 11.94
CA ASN A 53 10.87 -1.61 11.24
C ASN A 53 11.69 -0.52 10.55
N SER A 54 11.25 0.73 10.58
CA SER A 54 11.94 1.86 9.97
C SER A 54 13.11 2.35 10.84
N PHE A 55 14.23 2.69 10.21
CA PHE A 55 15.36 3.33 10.90
C PHE A 55 15.00 4.67 11.58
N ARG A 56 13.83 5.25 11.28
CA ARG A 56 13.30 6.45 11.95
C ARG A 56 12.71 6.15 13.33
N TYR A 57 12.40 4.89 13.59
CA TYR A 57 11.76 4.44 14.82
C TYR A 57 12.64 3.42 15.52
N THR A 58 12.62 3.46 16.85
CA THR A 58 13.22 2.44 17.72
C THR A 58 12.18 2.13 18.79
N ASP A 59 11.85 0.86 18.95
CA ASP A 59 10.81 0.40 19.89
C ASP A 59 9.46 1.13 19.73
N GLY A 60 9.03 1.33 18.48
CA GLY A 60 7.77 2.01 18.16
C GLY A 60 7.78 3.52 18.45
N LYS A 61 8.91 4.12 18.79
CA LYS A 61 9.03 5.55 19.06
C LYS A 61 9.80 6.26 17.95
N LEU A 62 9.26 7.39 17.50
CA LEU A 62 9.91 8.25 16.52
C LEU A 62 11.23 8.77 17.12
N LYS A 63 12.34 8.52 16.44
CA LYS A 63 13.65 9.08 16.84
C LYS A 63 13.61 10.61 16.82
N SER A 64 14.29 11.22 17.78
CA SER A 64 14.34 12.68 17.85
C SER A 64 14.91 13.28 16.58
N THR A 65 14.55 14.54 16.30
CA THR A 65 15.10 15.28 15.16
C THR A 65 16.62 15.36 15.22
N THR A 66 17.19 15.49 16.43
CA THR A 66 18.63 15.54 16.65
C THR A 66 19.32 14.23 16.25
N GLU A 67 18.76 13.08 16.64
CA GLU A 67 19.30 11.76 16.23
C GLU A 67 19.21 11.56 14.72
N ARG A 68 18.12 12.03 14.09
CA ARG A 68 17.97 12.01 12.63
C ARG A 68 19.02 12.86 11.93
N MET A 69 19.25 14.08 12.42
CA MET A 69 20.27 14.97 11.87
C MET A 69 21.68 14.42 12.04
N THR A 70 21.99 13.84 13.20
CA THR A 70 23.32 13.25 13.47
C THR A 70 23.62 12.09 12.52
N ARG A 71 22.64 11.26 12.20
CA ARG A 71 22.79 10.18 11.19
C ARG A 71 22.87 10.69 9.76
N SER A 72 22.14 11.75 9.44
CA SER A 72 22.22 12.41 8.12
C SER A 72 23.59 13.05 7.87
N LEU A 73 24.29 13.42 8.93
CA LEU A 73 25.66 13.97 8.85
C LEU A 73 26.75 12.88 8.88
N THR A 74 26.37 11.63 9.19
CA THR A 74 27.31 10.51 9.06
C THR A 74 27.49 10.25 7.58
N ARG A 75 28.65 10.67 7.03
CA ARG A 75 29.03 10.40 5.64
C ARG A 75 28.79 8.92 5.34
N VAL A 76 27.82 8.63 4.50
CA VAL A 76 27.61 7.28 3.99
C VAL A 76 28.87 6.91 3.21
N VAL A 77 29.62 5.96 3.74
CA VAL A 77 30.82 5.47 3.06
C VAL A 77 30.33 4.56 1.94
N LYS A 78 30.39 5.05 0.72
CA LYS A 78 30.09 4.25 -0.47
C LYS A 78 31.09 3.07 -0.51
N PRO A 79 30.62 1.81 -0.57
CA PRO A 79 31.52 0.66 -0.78
C PRO A 79 32.37 0.87 -2.02
N SER A 80 33.62 0.43 -1.99
CA SER A 80 34.58 0.67 -3.08
C SER A 80 34.17 0.10 -4.43
N ASN A 81 33.28 -0.90 -4.43
CA ASN A 81 32.71 -1.55 -5.62
C ASN A 81 31.33 -1.02 -6.00
N ALA A 82 30.76 -0.07 -5.27
CA ALA A 82 29.46 0.50 -5.62
C ALA A 82 29.61 1.47 -6.80
N THR A 83 28.79 1.28 -7.83
CA THR A 83 28.76 2.11 -9.04
C THR A 83 27.78 3.25 -8.97
N ALA A 84 26.71 3.10 -8.14
CA ALA A 84 25.69 4.10 -7.92
C ALA A 84 25.26 4.14 -6.45
N GLN A 85 24.69 5.25 -6.02
CA GLN A 85 24.13 5.43 -4.67
C GLN A 85 22.69 5.92 -4.81
N GLY A 86 21.76 5.19 -4.20
CA GLY A 86 20.34 5.54 -4.21
C GLY A 86 19.80 5.81 -2.82
N ILE A 87 18.56 6.27 -2.82
CA ILE A 87 17.72 6.39 -1.62
C ILE A 87 16.43 5.63 -1.83
N ASP A 88 15.88 5.03 -0.80
CA ASP A 88 14.48 4.61 -0.77
C ASP A 88 13.63 5.63 -0.01
N VAL A 89 12.43 5.87 -0.48
CA VAL A 89 11.56 6.88 0.08
C VAL A 89 10.09 6.48 0.01
N SER A 90 9.33 7.01 0.96
CA SER A 90 7.88 6.86 1.04
C SER A 90 7.27 8.14 1.63
N TYR A 91 5.98 8.15 1.91
CA TYR A 91 5.34 9.27 2.62
C TYR A 91 5.98 9.56 4.00
N HIS A 92 6.71 8.59 4.59
CA HIS A 92 7.38 8.77 5.88
C HIS A 92 8.43 9.88 5.88
N GLN A 93 9.01 10.20 4.73
CA GLN A 93 9.93 11.31 4.59
C GLN A 93 9.20 12.65 4.49
N GLY A 94 7.86 12.64 4.34
CA GLY A 94 7.07 13.83 4.07
C GLY A 94 7.39 14.42 2.69
N THR A 95 7.17 15.70 2.53
CA THR A 95 7.51 16.41 1.29
C THR A 95 9.02 16.56 1.18
N ILE A 96 9.60 15.97 0.14
CA ILE A 96 11.04 15.99 -0.13
C ILE A 96 11.36 17.20 -1.04
N ASP A 97 12.43 17.92 -0.71
CA ASP A 97 13.02 18.92 -1.58
C ASP A 97 13.95 18.22 -2.61
N TRP A 98 13.35 17.74 -3.67
CA TRP A 98 14.04 16.97 -4.70
C TRP A 98 15.10 17.79 -5.46
N GLU A 99 14.98 19.13 -5.51
CA GLU A 99 16.03 19.99 -6.06
C GLU A 99 17.30 19.94 -5.20
N LYS A 100 17.15 19.97 -3.87
CA LYS A 100 18.30 19.78 -2.97
C LYS A 100 18.89 18.39 -3.09
N VAL A 101 18.06 17.36 -3.22
CA VAL A 101 18.53 15.99 -3.46
C VAL A 101 19.38 15.93 -4.72
N LYS A 102 18.87 16.43 -5.84
CA LYS A 102 19.59 16.49 -7.13
C LYS A 102 20.88 17.27 -7.04
N ASN A 103 20.83 18.46 -6.46
CA ASN A 103 21.97 19.38 -6.37
C ASN A 103 23.04 18.91 -5.38
N SER A 104 22.70 17.97 -4.48
CA SER A 104 23.70 17.40 -3.56
C SER A 104 24.78 16.57 -4.28
N GLY A 105 24.48 16.04 -5.46
CA GLY A 105 25.34 15.12 -6.20
C GLY A 105 25.63 13.79 -5.47
N GLN A 106 24.84 13.47 -4.44
CA GLN A 106 25.04 12.26 -3.63
C GLN A 106 24.04 11.15 -3.93
N VAL A 107 23.01 11.44 -4.73
CA VAL A 107 21.94 10.51 -5.07
C VAL A 107 21.89 10.32 -6.57
N ASP A 108 22.17 9.11 -7.01
CA ASP A 108 22.14 8.73 -8.43
C ASP A 108 20.74 8.24 -8.85
N PHE A 109 19.97 7.66 -7.93
CA PHE A 109 18.62 7.13 -8.20
C PHE A 109 17.75 7.10 -6.91
N ALA A 110 16.46 6.92 -7.11
CA ALA A 110 15.51 6.71 -6.02
C ALA A 110 14.70 5.41 -6.22
N ILE A 111 14.34 4.73 -5.13
CA ILE A 111 13.32 3.69 -5.11
C ILE A 111 12.16 4.22 -4.28
N ILE A 112 11.02 4.42 -4.91
CA ILE A 112 9.87 5.16 -4.33
C ILE A 112 8.77 4.16 -4.01
N ARG A 113 8.29 4.15 -2.77
CA ARG A 113 7.14 3.32 -2.44
C ARG A 113 5.91 3.79 -3.21
N CYS A 114 5.29 2.89 -3.98
CA CYS A 114 4.05 3.22 -4.66
C CYS A 114 2.82 3.02 -3.77
N GLY A 115 2.85 2.03 -2.90
CA GLY A 115 1.71 1.71 -2.03
C GLY A 115 2.03 0.58 -1.06
N ILE A 116 1.00 0.13 -0.39
CA ILE A 116 1.03 -0.95 0.59
C ILE A 116 -0.14 -1.92 0.32
N GLY A 117 0.11 -3.23 0.39
CA GLY A 117 -0.95 -4.23 0.30
C GLY A 117 -1.74 -4.22 -1.02
N MET A 118 -2.95 -4.77 -0.96
CA MET A 118 -3.81 -5.03 -2.12
C MET A 118 -4.25 -3.75 -2.85
N ASP A 119 -4.72 -3.90 -4.10
CA ASP A 119 -5.15 -2.80 -4.97
C ASP A 119 -6.37 -2.05 -4.44
N GLN A 120 -6.10 -1.01 -3.68
CA GLN A 120 -7.07 -0.08 -3.14
C GLN A 120 -6.46 1.32 -3.10
N THR A 121 -7.21 2.31 -3.56
CA THR A 121 -6.74 3.70 -3.68
C THR A 121 -6.35 4.34 -2.33
N ASN A 122 -6.93 3.87 -1.23
CA ASN A 122 -6.56 4.33 0.12
C ASN A 122 -5.29 3.66 0.67
N GLN A 123 -4.69 2.76 -0.10
CA GLN A 123 -3.40 2.13 0.19
C GLN A 123 -2.27 2.65 -0.72
N ASP A 124 -2.58 3.57 -1.61
CA ASP A 124 -1.56 4.28 -2.40
C ASP A 124 -0.68 5.11 -1.45
N ASP A 125 0.61 5.15 -1.71
CA ASP A 125 1.48 6.04 -0.94
C ASP A 125 1.14 7.51 -1.25
N THR A 126 0.83 8.29 -0.23
CA THR A 126 0.35 9.67 -0.38
C THR A 126 1.38 10.62 -1.01
N GLN A 127 2.64 10.22 -1.07
CA GLN A 127 3.71 10.97 -1.74
C GLN A 127 4.11 10.38 -3.09
N TRP A 128 3.48 9.27 -3.54
CA TRP A 128 3.81 8.60 -4.79
C TRP A 128 3.83 9.55 -5.98
N GLU A 129 2.73 10.24 -6.22
CA GLU A 129 2.59 11.14 -7.37
C GLU A 129 3.57 12.32 -7.30
N ASN A 130 3.74 12.91 -6.11
CA ASN A 130 4.68 14.00 -5.91
C ASN A 130 6.13 13.55 -6.17
N ASN A 131 6.54 12.44 -5.56
CA ASN A 131 7.91 11.96 -5.65
C ASN A 131 8.27 11.55 -7.10
N THR A 132 7.38 10.83 -7.78
CA THR A 132 7.61 10.41 -9.17
C THR A 132 7.65 11.60 -10.12
N SER A 133 6.70 12.53 -10.01
CA SER A 133 6.66 13.75 -10.85
C SER A 133 7.90 14.60 -10.68
N GLU A 134 8.40 14.75 -9.46
CA GLU A 134 9.62 15.51 -9.18
C GLU A 134 10.87 14.80 -9.71
N CYS A 135 10.94 13.47 -9.55
CA CYS A 135 12.04 12.69 -10.15
C CYS A 135 12.05 12.84 -11.68
N GLU A 136 10.90 12.74 -12.34
CA GLU A 136 10.77 12.92 -13.78
C GLU A 136 11.14 14.34 -14.21
N ARG A 137 10.63 15.36 -13.52
CA ARG A 137 10.95 16.77 -13.78
C ARG A 137 12.44 17.06 -13.71
N LEU A 138 13.12 16.47 -12.74
CA LEU A 138 14.54 16.71 -12.47
C LEU A 138 15.49 15.72 -13.18
N GLY A 139 14.94 14.72 -13.89
CA GLY A 139 15.73 13.68 -14.52
C GLY A 139 16.50 12.83 -13.49
N ILE A 140 15.90 12.53 -12.36
CA ILE A 140 16.41 11.57 -11.37
C ILE A 140 15.89 10.19 -11.76
N PRO A 141 16.75 9.22 -12.08
CA PRO A 141 16.34 7.85 -12.36
C PRO A 141 15.62 7.25 -11.13
N TYR A 142 14.54 6.51 -11.37
CA TYR A 142 13.82 5.90 -10.25
C TYR A 142 13.20 4.55 -10.59
N GLY A 143 12.99 3.77 -9.56
CA GLY A 143 12.17 2.57 -9.52
C GLY A 143 11.13 2.67 -8.43
N THR A 144 10.44 1.57 -8.18
CA THR A 144 9.40 1.54 -7.14
C THR A 144 9.45 0.28 -6.30
N PHE A 145 8.81 0.32 -5.14
CA PHE A 145 8.49 -0.85 -4.35
C PHE A 145 7.07 -0.80 -3.81
N LEU A 146 6.50 -1.99 -3.61
CA LEU A 146 5.25 -2.18 -2.88
C LEU A 146 5.57 -2.91 -1.58
N TYR A 147 5.11 -2.36 -0.45
CA TYR A 147 5.19 -3.03 0.86
C TYR A 147 4.08 -4.07 0.97
N SER A 148 4.45 -5.34 1.08
CA SER A 148 3.52 -6.46 1.00
C SER A 148 2.89 -6.84 2.33
N TYR A 149 1.58 -7.13 2.28
CA TYR A 149 0.82 -7.80 3.34
C TYR A 149 0.19 -9.11 2.85
N ALA A 150 0.66 -9.64 1.73
CA ALA A 150 0.11 -10.87 1.17
C ALA A 150 0.52 -12.09 2.01
N ASP A 151 -0.48 -12.82 2.49
CA ASP A 151 -0.37 -14.12 3.13
C ASP A 151 -0.94 -15.24 2.23
N THR A 152 -1.47 -14.87 1.04
CA THR A 152 -2.00 -15.78 0.01
C THR A 152 -1.63 -15.30 -1.39
N VAL A 153 -1.69 -16.21 -2.36
CA VAL A 153 -1.41 -15.91 -3.77
C VAL A 153 -2.45 -14.95 -4.39
N GLU A 154 -3.70 -14.97 -3.91
CA GLU A 154 -4.75 -14.06 -4.34
C GLU A 154 -4.43 -12.62 -3.93
N LYS A 155 -3.95 -12.43 -2.70
CA LYS A 155 -3.50 -11.11 -2.24
C LYS A 155 -2.27 -10.64 -3.02
N ALA A 156 -1.30 -11.51 -3.26
CA ALA A 156 -0.12 -11.19 -4.07
C ALA A 156 -0.50 -10.73 -5.49
N ARG A 157 -1.48 -11.39 -6.10
CA ARG A 157 -2.02 -10.96 -7.41
C ARG A 157 -2.67 -9.59 -7.33
N SER A 158 -3.44 -9.32 -6.28
CA SER A 158 -4.02 -7.99 -6.07
C SER A 158 -2.95 -6.93 -5.83
N GLU A 159 -1.89 -7.25 -5.10
CA GLU A 159 -0.75 -6.35 -4.89
C GLU A 159 -0.01 -6.05 -6.20
N ALA A 160 0.15 -7.03 -7.08
CA ALA A 160 0.69 -6.79 -8.42
C ALA A 160 -0.22 -5.87 -9.26
N GLN A 161 -1.54 -6.06 -9.20
CA GLN A 161 -2.51 -5.15 -9.86
C GLN A 161 -2.39 -3.72 -9.31
N HIS A 162 -2.17 -3.58 -8.01
CA HIS A 162 -1.92 -2.29 -7.37
C HIS A 162 -0.71 -1.57 -8.00
N VAL A 163 0.39 -2.28 -8.14
CA VAL A 163 1.59 -1.73 -8.79
C VAL A 163 1.30 -1.37 -10.25
N ILE A 164 0.71 -2.29 -11.03
CA ILE A 164 0.37 -2.08 -12.45
C ILE A 164 -0.44 -0.79 -12.61
N ARG A 165 -1.46 -0.57 -11.76
CA ARG A 165 -2.27 0.65 -11.79
C ARG A 165 -1.45 1.91 -11.54
N LEU A 166 -0.56 1.88 -10.54
CA LEU A 166 0.20 3.06 -10.12
C LEU A 166 1.37 3.42 -11.06
N VAL A 167 1.95 2.42 -11.73
CA VAL A 167 3.07 2.67 -12.65
C VAL A 167 2.60 3.01 -14.06
N GLN A 168 1.31 2.94 -14.34
CA GLN A 168 0.78 3.27 -15.66
C GLN A 168 1.11 4.71 -16.04
N GLY A 169 1.82 4.88 -17.15
CA GLY A 169 2.25 6.19 -17.64
C GLY A 169 3.46 6.79 -16.92
N LYS A 170 4.11 6.05 -16.03
CA LYS A 170 5.34 6.45 -15.34
C LYS A 170 6.59 5.98 -16.08
N ASN A 171 7.67 6.73 -15.97
CA ASN A 171 8.96 6.48 -16.65
C ASN A 171 9.97 5.81 -15.70
N LEU A 172 9.68 4.59 -15.23
CA LEU A 172 10.60 3.85 -14.37
C LEU A 172 11.86 3.43 -15.17
N THR A 173 13.01 3.73 -14.61
CA THR A 173 14.33 3.34 -15.16
C THR A 173 15.05 2.32 -14.26
N TYR A 174 14.53 2.10 -13.07
CA TYR A 174 14.94 1.06 -12.13
C TYR A 174 13.82 0.05 -11.93
N PRO A 175 14.13 -1.15 -11.39
CA PRO A 175 13.14 -2.22 -11.23
C PRO A 175 11.97 -1.88 -10.30
N ILE A 176 10.94 -2.72 -10.39
CA ILE A 176 9.88 -2.85 -9.39
C ILE A 176 10.34 -3.88 -8.36
N TYR A 177 10.28 -3.53 -7.09
CA TYR A 177 10.62 -4.42 -5.98
C TYR A 177 9.38 -4.84 -5.22
N TYR A 178 9.36 -6.09 -4.80
CA TYR A 178 8.32 -6.62 -3.94
C TYR A 178 8.88 -6.78 -2.52
N ASP A 179 8.45 -5.92 -1.62
CA ASP A 179 9.00 -5.81 -0.26
C ASP A 179 8.20 -6.69 0.71
N MET A 180 8.75 -7.88 1.01
CA MET A 180 8.13 -8.94 1.82
C MET A 180 8.82 -9.02 3.19
N GLU A 181 8.68 -7.99 4.03
CA GLU A 181 9.39 -7.91 5.31
C GLU A 181 8.48 -7.90 6.55
N ASP A 182 7.15 -7.80 6.38
CA ASP A 182 6.24 -7.65 7.51
C ASP A 182 6.17 -8.91 8.38
N ASN A 183 6.66 -8.79 9.61
CA ASN A 183 6.71 -9.89 10.56
C ASN A 183 5.32 -10.45 10.92
N SER A 184 4.27 -9.65 10.84
CA SER A 184 2.90 -10.09 11.10
C SER A 184 2.38 -11.05 10.04
N VAL A 185 2.98 -11.01 8.86
CA VAL A 185 2.71 -11.88 7.71
C VAL A 185 3.76 -13.00 7.64
N MET A 186 5.03 -12.62 7.54
CA MET A 186 6.13 -13.57 7.28
C MET A 186 6.27 -14.65 8.36
N ASN A 187 5.95 -14.34 9.61
CA ASN A 187 5.95 -15.31 10.70
C ASN A 187 4.76 -16.31 10.67
N LYS A 188 3.78 -16.09 9.79
CA LYS A 188 2.57 -16.93 9.70
C LYS A 188 2.53 -17.84 8.48
N ILE A 189 3.41 -17.63 7.52
CA ILE A 189 3.50 -18.40 6.29
C ILE A 189 4.79 -19.19 6.27
N ASP A 190 4.76 -20.35 5.61
CA ASP A 190 5.97 -21.14 5.39
C ASP A 190 6.75 -20.63 4.15
N THR A 191 7.98 -21.10 4.01
CA THR A 191 8.86 -20.73 2.89
C THR A 191 8.23 -21.03 1.53
N LYS A 192 7.51 -22.14 1.39
CA LYS A 192 6.87 -22.51 0.13
C LYS A 192 5.75 -21.55 -0.22
N THR A 193 4.94 -21.15 0.75
CA THR A 193 3.89 -20.14 0.57
C THR A 193 4.50 -18.78 0.21
N ALA A 194 5.57 -18.37 0.89
CA ALA A 194 6.28 -17.13 0.58
C ALA A 194 6.83 -17.13 -0.86
N GLU A 195 7.40 -18.25 -1.33
CA GLU A 195 7.87 -18.43 -2.70
C GLU A 195 6.72 -18.31 -3.71
N GLN A 196 5.59 -18.96 -3.45
CA GLN A 196 4.41 -18.89 -4.32
C GLN A 196 3.83 -17.46 -4.41
N ILE A 197 3.81 -16.75 -3.30
CA ILE A 197 3.41 -15.34 -3.23
C ILE A 197 4.33 -14.49 -4.10
N ALA A 198 5.65 -14.60 -3.91
CA ALA A 198 6.63 -13.85 -4.70
C ALA A 198 6.54 -14.17 -6.20
N GLN A 199 6.44 -15.45 -6.56
CA GLN A 199 6.30 -15.89 -7.96
C GLN A 199 4.99 -15.37 -8.58
N THR A 200 3.88 -15.40 -7.81
CA THR A 200 2.58 -14.89 -8.29
C THR A 200 2.64 -13.40 -8.55
N PHE A 201 3.23 -12.63 -7.64
CA PHE A 201 3.43 -11.19 -7.85
C PHE A 201 4.25 -10.93 -9.12
N LEU A 202 5.43 -11.52 -9.24
CA LEU A 202 6.33 -11.32 -10.37
C LEU A 202 5.75 -11.77 -11.72
N SER A 203 4.96 -12.84 -11.73
CA SER A 203 4.34 -13.34 -12.97
C SER A 203 3.07 -12.57 -13.38
N THR A 204 2.55 -11.71 -12.51
CA THR A 204 1.37 -10.88 -12.77
C THR A 204 1.75 -9.51 -13.33
N LEU A 205 2.97 -9.01 -13.02
CA LEU A 205 3.56 -7.81 -13.61
C LEU A 205 3.89 -7.99 -15.09
#